data_ba63016c7d69a7eb8c12451871452707
#
_entry.id   ba63016c7d69a7eb8c12451871452707
#
_cell.length_a   1.000
_cell.length_b   1.000
_cell.length_c   1.000
_cell.angle_alpha   90.00
_cell.angle_beta   90.00
_cell.angle_gamma   90.00
#
_symmetry.space_group_name_H-M   'P 1'
#
loop_
_entity.id
_entity.type
_entity.pdbx_description
1 polymer ?
#
loop_
_entity_poly.entity_id
_entity_poly.type
_entity_poly.pdbx_seq_one_letter_code
_entity_poly.pdbx_strand_id
1 'polypeptide(L)'
;MSNYFIWDEKTISGSDPVEASIFYDKGYLFSRKFKGSMYQSRLIRIDLRGFTFTSENRRVLRKVEGLTLKYLPLPIAKESYDWNIHRIGKDFYTKKFGEKTFSASTIKSLVTDPNRSNFNSLLEYSLMTKDLVMQFVIKIHR
;
A
#
# COMPACT_ATOMS: atom_id res chain seq x y z
N MET A 1 14.92 12.88 7.56
CA MET A 1 13.46 12.94 7.73
C MET A 1 13.15 13.00 9.21
N SER A 2 12.28 13.91 9.61
CA SER A 2 11.86 14.03 11.01
C SER A 2 11.05 12.79 11.42
N ASN A 3 11.46 12.11 12.50
CA ASN A 3 10.73 10.97 13.10
C ASN A 3 9.45 11.41 13.85
N TYR A 4 8.92 12.56 13.53
CA TYR A 4 7.80 13.17 14.26
C TYR A 4 6.54 12.30 14.34
N PHE A 5 6.33 11.42 13.36
CA PHE A 5 5.14 10.55 13.29
C PHE A 5 5.39 9.08 13.64
N ILE A 6 6.64 8.71 13.88
CA ILE A 6 7.02 7.34 14.24
C ILE A 6 7.50 7.35 15.68
N TRP A 7 6.77 6.68 16.56
CA TRP A 7 7.10 6.61 18.00
C TRP A 7 7.97 5.40 18.34
N ASP A 8 7.75 4.27 17.68
CA ASP A 8 8.48 3.05 17.91
C ASP A 8 8.53 2.20 16.64
N GLU A 9 9.56 1.37 16.52
CA GLU A 9 9.71 0.38 15.45
C GLU A 9 9.93 -0.99 16.06
N LYS A 10 9.27 -2.02 15.54
CA LYS A 10 9.38 -3.41 15.93
C LYS A 10 9.64 -4.29 14.73
N THR A 11 10.28 -5.41 14.96
CA THR A 11 10.41 -6.47 13.96
C THR A 11 9.76 -7.72 14.52
N ILE A 12 8.80 -8.27 13.79
CA ILE A 12 8.16 -9.53 14.11
C ILE A 12 8.76 -10.65 13.25
N SER A 13 8.90 -11.84 13.86
CA SER A 13 9.41 -13.00 13.15
C SER A 13 8.29 -13.63 12.33
N GLY A 14 8.29 -13.33 11.05
CA GLY A 14 7.40 -14.00 10.13
C GLY A 14 6.09 -13.27 9.83
N SER A 15 5.19 -14.00 9.19
CA SER A 15 3.88 -13.49 8.75
C SER A 15 2.76 -14.05 9.61
N ASP A 16 3.02 -14.33 10.91
CA ASP A 16 1.99 -14.85 11.80
C ASP A 16 0.86 -13.82 11.94
N PRO A 17 -0.35 -14.14 11.46
CA PRO A 17 -1.48 -13.24 11.56
C PRO A 17 -1.86 -12.88 12.99
N VAL A 18 -1.65 -13.82 13.93
CA VAL A 18 -1.99 -13.61 15.35
C VAL A 18 -1.04 -12.60 15.97
N GLU A 19 0.28 -12.78 15.76
CA GLU A 19 1.28 -11.82 16.23
C GLU A 19 1.05 -10.43 15.64
N ALA A 20 0.81 -10.37 14.32
CA ALA A 20 0.52 -9.11 13.64
C ALA A 20 -0.74 -8.41 14.18
N SER A 21 -1.80 -9.16 14.50
CA SER A 21 -3.03 -8.61 15.08
C SER A 21 -2.79 -7.91 16.41
N ILE A 22 -1.99 -8.51 17.30
CA ILE A 22 -1.63 -7.91 18.60
C ILE A 22 -0.94 -6.56 18.39
N PHE A 23 -0.05 -6.47 17.41
CA PHE A 23 0.63 -5.20 17.09
C PHE A 23 -0.28 -4.18 16.43
N TYR A 24 -1.20 -4.59 15.55
CA TYR A 24 -2.21 -3.69 14.99
C TYR A 24 -3.09 -3.06 16.08
N ASP A 25 -3.48 -3.81 17.09
CA ASP A 25 -4.27 -3.27 18.21
C ASP A 25 -3.50 -2.24 19.03
N LYS A 26 -2.17 -2.33 19.03
CA LYS A 26 -1.27 -1.33 19.64
C LYS A 26 -0.91 -0.18 18.71
N GLY A 27 -1.50 -0.12 17.51
CA GLY A 27 -1.28 0.96 16.54
C GLY A 27 -0.04 0.80 15.67
N TYR A 28 0.53 -0.40 15.57
CA TYR A 28 1.61 -0.68 14.63
C TYR A 28 1.08 -1.03 13.25
N LEU A 29 1.82 -0.68 12.20
CA LEU A 29 1.59 -1.06 10.82
C LEU A 29 2.86 -1.62 10.19
N PHE A 30 2.71 -2.53 9.26
CA PHE A 30 3.84 -2.99 8.46
C PHE A 30 4.48 -1.86 7.68
N SER A 31 5.80 -1.80 7.74
CA SER A 31 6.61 -0.86 6.98
C SER A 31 7.01 -1.45 5.62
N ARG A 32 7.57 -0.57 4.77
CA ARG A 32 8.18 -0.96 3.49
C ARG A 32 9.69 -1.18 3.59
N LYS A 33 10.27 -1.10 4.80
CA LYS A 33 11.71 -1.21 4.99
C LYS A 33 12.22 -2.61 4.68
N PHE A 34 11.69 -3.61 5.38
CA PHE A 34 12.01 -5.02 5.19
C PHE A 34 10.88 -5.89 5.77
N LYS A 35 10.93 -7.18 5.49
CA LYS A 35 9.92 -8.13 5.96
C LYS A 35 9.89 -8.23 7.47
N GLY A 36 8.69 -8.23 8.05
CA GLY A 36 8.47 -8.25 9.49
C GLY A 36 8.62 -6.88 10.17
N SER A 37 9.15 -5.86 9.49
CA SER A 37 9.29 -4.53 10.07
C SER A 37 7.94 -3.85 10.23
N MET A 38 7.65 -3.37 11.43
CA MET A 38 6.47 -2.59 11.78
C MET A 38 6.87 -1.28 12.42
N TYR A 39 6.05 -0.26 12.26
CA TYR A 39 6.22 1.02 12.95
C TYR A 39 4.93 1.45 13.58
N GLN A 40 5.03 2.09 14.75
CA GLN A 40 3.91 2.71 15.42
C GLN A 40 3.76 4.16 14.93
N SER A 41 2.53 4.57 14.63
CA SER A 41 2.22 5.94 14.24
C SER A 41 0.81 6.32 14.68
N ARG A 42 0.46 7.58 14.50
CA ARG A 42 -0.93 8.03 14.72
C ARG A 42 -1.82 7.43 13.64
N LEU A 43 -2.78 6.60 14.07
CA LEU A 43 -3.74 5.94 13.22
C LEU A 43 -5.15 6.39 13.56
N ILE A 44 -5.97 6.53 12.52
CA ILE A 44 -7.41 6.73 12.66
C ILE A 44 -8.06 5.44 12.15
N ARG A 45 -8.86 4.81 13.00
CA ARG A 45 -9.74 3.70 12.62
C ARG A 45 -11.14 4.24 12.44
N ILE A 46 -11.77 3.93 11.32
CA ILE A 46 -13.15 4.30 11.01
C ILE A 46 -13.97 3.01 10.94
N ASP A 47 -14.99 2.91 11.77
CA ASP A 47 -15.96 1.81 11.68
C ASP A 47 -16.94 2.10 10.54
N LEU A 48 -16.86 1.28 9.49
CA LEU A 48 -17.68 1.44 8.30
C LEU A 48 -19.07 0.82 8.43
N ARG A 49 -19.38 0.07 9.52
CA ARG A 49 -20.70 -0.56 9.69
C ARG A 49 -21.85 0.44 9.82
N GLY A 50 -21.57 1.59 10.43
CA GLY A 50 -22.52 2.69 10.53
C GLY A 50 -22.29 3.82 9.53
N PHE A 51 -21.43 3.62 8.51
CA PHE A 51 -21.09 4.66 7.57
C PHE A 51 -22.22 4.95 6.60
N THR A 52 -22.65 6.19 6.53
CA THR A 52 -23.65 6.67 5.56
C THR A 52 -23.02 7.69 4.63
N PHE A 53 -23.32 7.58 3.33
CA PHE A 53 -22.79 8.49 2.33
C PHE A 53 -23.36 9.91 2.49
N THR A 54 -22.49 10.87 2.74
CA THR A 54 -22.84 12.30 2.66
C THR A 54 -22.96 12.75 1.21
N SER A 55 -23.46 13.97 0.98
CA SER A 55 -23.50 14.57 -0.37
C SER A 55 -22.10 14.69 -0.98
N GLU A 56 -21.09 15.01 -0.18
CA GLU A 56 -19.71 15.10 -0.63
C GLU A 56 -19.16 13.73 -1.01
N ASN A 57 -19.41 12.69 -0.23
CA ASN A 57 -19.00 11.32 -0.60
C ASN A 57 -19.61 10.91 -1.94
N ARG A 58 -20.89 11.19 -2.16
CA ARG A 58 -21.57 10.92 -3.45
C ARG A 58 -20.97 11.73 -4.60
N ARG A 59 -20.57 12.98 -4.36
CA ARG A 59 -19.86 13.81 -5.35
C ARG A 59 -18.52 13.20 -5.75
N VAL A 60 -17.75 12.72 -4.77
CA VAL A 60 -16.45 12.04 -5.01
C VAL A 60 -16.67 10.76 -5.79
N LEU A 61 -17.65 9.92 -5.41
CA LEU A 61 -17.95 8.67 -6.12
C LEU A 61 -18.27 8.90 -7.60
N ARG A 62 -19.09 9.93 -7.92
CA ARG A 62 -19.36 10.28 -9.33
C ARG A 62 -18.12 10.65 -10.13
N LYS A 63 -17.11 11.26 -9.48
CA LYS A 63 -15.85 11.61 -10.14
C LYS A 63 -14.98 10.40 -10.47
N VAL A 64 -15.15 9.30 -9.76
CA VAL A 64 -14.36 8.07 -9.93
C VAL A 64 -15.15 6.95 -10.61
N GLU A 65 -16.36 7.24 -11.09
CA GLU A 65 -17.26 6.26 -11.72
C GLU A 65 -16.65 5.54 -12.93
N GLY A 66 -15.72 6.20 -13.64
CA GLY A 66 -14.99 5.60 -14.76
C GLY A 66 -13.74 4.80 -14.37
N LEU A 67 -13.45 4.63 -13.06
CA LEU A 67 -12.30 3.87 -12.63
C LEU A 67 -12.63 2.39 -12.50
N THR A 68 -11.77 1.57 -13.08
CA THR A 68 -11.79 0.11 -12.88
C THR A 68 -10.77 -0.27 -11.82
N LEU A 69 -11.17 -1.10 -10.88
CA LEU A 69 -10.29 -1.68 -9.86
C LEU A 69 -9.91 -3.10 -10.24
N LYS A 70 -8.61 -3.36 -10.32
CA LYS A 70 -8.04 -4.70 -10.46
C LYS A 70 -7.28 -5.07 -9.20
N TYR A 71 -7.50 -6.29 -8.73
CA TYR A 71 -6.82 -6.88 -7.59
C TYR A 71 -5.80 -7.91 -8.08
N LEU A 72 -4.56 -7.75 -7.67
CA LEU A 72 -3.47 -8.65 -8.01
C LEU A 72 -2.85 -9.23 -6.73
N PRO A 73 -2.73 -10.56 -6.63
CA PRO A 73 -1.99 -11.18 -5.52
C PRO A 73 -0.49 -10.88 -5.66
N LEU A 74 0.18 -10.72 -4.52
CA LEU A 74 1.64 -10.58 -4.46
C LEU A 74 2.27 -11.87 -3.89
N PRO A 75 3.47 -12.23 -4.33
CA PRO A 75 4.30 -11.54 -5.32
C PRO A 75 3.83 -11.75 -6.76
N ILE A 76 4.03 -10.75 -7.62
CA ILE A 76 3.80 -10.87 -9.06
C ILE A 76 4.93 -11.71 -9.66
N ALA A 77 4.59 -12.71 -10.47
CA ALA A 77 5.57 -13.50 -11.21
C ALA A 77 6.39 -12.60 -12.15
N LYS A 78 7.69 -12.87 -12.27
CA LYS A 78 8.61 -12.04 -13.06
C LYS A 78 8.18 -11.90 -14.53
N GLU A 79 7.61 -12.96 -15.07
CA GLU A 79 7.12 -13.07 -16.45
C GLU A 79 5.87 -12.19 -16.68
N SER A 80 5.09 -11.97 -15.64
CA SER A 80 3.85 -11.17 -15.67
C SER A 80 4.05 -9.75 -15.17
N TYR A 81 5.29 -9.37 -14.87
CA TYR A 81 5.58 -8.07 -14.29
C TYR A 81 5.54 -6.95 -15.33
N ASP A 82 4.62 -6.01 -15.16
CA ASP A 82 4.57 -4.79 -15.98
C ASP A 82 5.51 -3.71 -15.40
N TRP A 83 6.43 -3.23 -16.22
CA TRP A 83 7.36 -2.16 -15.85
C TRP A 83 6.65 -0.82 -15.51
N ASN A 84 5.45 -0.58 -16.01
CA ASN A 84 4.64 0.59 -15.66
C ASN A 84 4.39 0.69 -14.15
N ILE A 85 4.35 -0.43 -13.43
CA ILE A 85 4.15 -0.46 -11.97
C ILE A 85 5.22 0.37 -11.27
N HIS A 86 6.50 0.09 -11.55
CA HIS A 86 7.57 0.84 -10.88
C HIS A 86 7.76 2.25 -11.45
N ARG A 87 7.44 2.48 -12.72
CA ARG A 87 7.47 3.81 -13.32
C ARG A 87 6.49 4.75 -12.64
N ILE A 88 5.23 4.37 -12.57
CA ILE A 88 4.18 5.18 -11.92
C ILE A 88 4.50 5.43 -10.45
N GLY A 89 4.95 4.40 -9.74
CA GLY A 89 5.35 4.55 -8.34
C GLY A 89 6.52 5.51 -8.18
N LYS A 90 7.58 5.37 -8.98
CA LYS A 90 8.73 6.29 -8.96
C LYS A 90 8.31 7.72 -9.26
N ASP A 91 7.53 7.93 -10.32
CA ASP A 91 7.08 9.26 -10.75
C ASP A 91 6.25 9.94 -9.66
N PHE A 92 5.33 9.19 -9.04
CA PHE A 92 4.54 9.69 -7.92
C PHE A 92 5.41 10.12 -6.73
N TYR A 93 6.35 9.27 -6.31
CA TYR A 93 7.21 9.58 -5.16
C TYR A 93 8.17 10.74 -5.47
N THR A 94 8.72 10.79 -6.68
CA THR A 94 9.58 11.90 -7.12
C THR A 94 8.81 13.22 -7.11
N LYS A 95 7.60 13.24 -7.68
CA LYS A 95 6.77 14.44 -7.76
C LYS A 95 6.31 14.94 -6.38
N LYS A 96 5.97 14.01 -5.48
CA LYS A 96 5.40 14.36 -4.17
C LYS A 96 6.44 14.66 -3.10
N PHE A 97 7.57 13.96 -3.12
CA PHE A 97 8.55 13.99 -2.02
C PHE A 97 9.97 14.36 -2.48
N GLY A 98 10.16 14.64 -3.77
CA GLY A 98 11.46 14.96 -4.35
C GLY A 98 12.21 13.74 -4.89
N GLU A 99 13.30 14.02 -5.61
CA GLU A 99 14.16 12.99 -6.19
C GLU A 99 14.82 12.11 -5.13
N LYS A 100 15.16 10.88 -5.52
CA LYS A 100 15.83 9.87 -4.68
C LYS A 100 15.06 9.38 -3.46
N THR A 101 13.79 9.76 -3.31
CA THR A 101 12.96 9.30 -2.18
C THR A 101 12.64 7.81 -2.27
N PHE A 102 12.37 7.30 -3.47
CA PHE A 102 12.01 5.90 -3.67
C PHE A 102 12.46 5.42 -5.06
N SER A 103 13.35 4.43 -5.10
CA SER A 103 13.88 3.94 -6.36
C SER A 103 12.92 2.97 -7.07
N ALA A 104 13.01 2.90 -8.40
CA ALA A 104 12.26 1.94 -9.21
C ALA A 104 12.56 0.48 -8.79
N SER A 105 13.81 0.18 -8.45
CA SER A 105 14.23 -1.15 -7.97
C SER A 105 13.57 -1.52 -6.64
N THR A 106 13.43 -0.56 -5.73
CA THR A 106 12.73 -0.77 -4.45
C THR A 106 11.25 -1.07 -4.68
N ILE A 107 10.58 -0.34 -5.57
CA ILE A 107 9.17 -0.59 -5.90
C ILE A 107 9.02 -1.97 -6.54
N LYS A 108 9.87 -2.30 -7.51
CA LYS A 108 9.88 -3.62 -8.13
C LYS A 108 10.04 -4.73 -7.09
N SER A 109 11.01 -4.62 -6.19
CA SER A 109 11.25 -5.64 -5.16
C SER A 109 10.07 -5.79 -4.19
N LEU A 110 9.35 -4.72 -3.87
CA LEU A 110 8.16 -4.79 -3.00
C LEU A 110 7.03 -5.63 -3.61
N VAL A 111 6.93 -5.68 -4.93
CA VAL A 111 5.83 -6.40 -5.60
C VAL A 111 6.25 -7.75 -6.18
N THR A 112 7.55 -8.02 -6.32
CA THR A 112 8.06 -9.28 -6.92
C THR A 112 8.86 -10.17 -5.98
N ASP A 113 9.34 -9.65 -4.83
CA ASP A 113 10.18 -10.39 -3.90
C ASP A 113 9.40 -10.73 -2.62
N PRO A 114 9.03 -12.02 -2.41
CA PRO A 114 8.28 -12.44 -1.22
C PRO A 114 9.08 -12.33 0.07
N ASN A 115 10.42 -12.29 -0.01
CA ASN A 115 11.29 -12.18 1.15
C ASN A 115 11.47 -10.73 1.63
N ARG A 116 11.12 -9.77 0.76
CA ARG A 116 11.21 -8.36 1.09
C ARG A 116 9.88 -7.75 1.50
N SER A 117 8.81 -8.17 0.88
CA SER A 117 7.50 -7.52 1.03
C SER A 117 6.73 -8.04 2.25
N ASN A 118 6.12 -7.11 2.98
CA ASN A 118 5.11 -7.39 3.99
C ASN A 118 3.69 -7.41 3.40
N PHE A 119 3.54 -7.06 2.14
CA PHE A 119 2.26 -6.92 1.45
C PHE A 119 1.95 -8.19 0.67
N ASN A 120 0.66 -8.48 0.52
CA ASN A 120 0.18 -9.66 -0.21
C ASN A 120 -0.73 -9.31 -1.37
N SER A 121 -0.95 -8.02 -1.61
CA SER A 121 -1.92 -7.58 -2.60
C SER A 121 -1.52 -6.24 -3.21
N LEU A 122 -1.77 -6.12 -4.51
CA LEU A 122 -1.66 -4.88 -5.27
C LEU A 122 -3.04 -4.51 -5.80
N LEU A 123 -3.47 -3.29 -5.52
CA LEU A 123 -4.67 -2.69 -6.09
C LEU A 123 -4.26 -1.77 -7.24
N GLU A 124 -4.79 -2.03 -8.41
CA GLU A 124 -4.58 -1.19 -9.60
C GLU A 124 -5.90 -0.48 -9.95
N TYR A 125 -5.82 0.83 -10.10
CA TYR A 125 -6.93 1.64 -10.61
C TYR A 125 -6.57 2.12 -12.01
N SER A 126 -7.45 1.87 -12.98
CA SER A 126 -7.30 2.33 -14.34
C SER A 126 -8.56 3.02 -14.83
N LEU A 127 -8.40 3.97 -15.76
CA LEU A 127 -9.50 4.50 -16.52
C LEU A 127 -9.96 3.49 -17.58
N MET A 128 -11.16 3.66 -18.14
CA MET A 128 -11.70 2.82 -19.21
C MET A 128 -10.79 2.77 -20.45
N THR A 129 -9.96 3.78 -20.65
CA THR A 129 -8.91 3.85 -21.69
C THR A 129 -7.72 2.91 -21.46
N LYS A 130 -7.74 2.11 -20.39
CA LYS A 130 -6.65 1.24 -19.92
C LYS A 130 -5.41 1.97 -19.39
N ASP A 131 -5.46 3.28 -19.23
CA ASP A 131 -4.38 4.03 -18.61
C ASP A 131 -4.35 3.75 -17.10
N LEU A 132 -3.24 3.20 -16.65
CA LEU A 132 -3.03 2.94 -15.23
C LEU A 132 -2.84 4.27 -14.48
N VAL A 133 -3.78 4.59 -13.60
CA VAL A 133 -3.83 5.89 -12.90
C VAL A 133 -3.18 5.83 -11.52
N MET A 134 -3.37 4.73 -10.81
CA MET A 134 -2.95 4.63 -9.42
C MET A 134 -2.77 3.17 -8.97
N GLN A 135 -1.82 2.96 -8.06
CA GLN A 135 -1.56 1.66 -7.47
C GLN A 135 -1.33 1.76 -5.97
N PHE A 136 -1.80 0.76 -5.23
CA PHE A 136 -1.56 0.60 -3.81
C PHE A 136 -1.15 -0.83 -3.48
N VAL A 137 -0.09 -0.96 -2.69
CA VAL A 137 0.23 -2.25 -2.06
C VAL A 137 -0.44 -2.29 -0.69
N ILE A 138 -1.13 -3.38 -0.42
CA ILE A 138 -1.87 -3.58 0.83
C ILE A 138 -1.60 -4.96 1.42
N LYS A 139 -1.80 -5.08 2.73
CA LYS A 139 -1.85 -6.34 3.45
C LYS A 139 -3.30 -6.64 3.79
N ILE A 140 -3.83 -7.75 3.28
CA ILE A 140 -5.15 -8.24 3.64
C ILE A 140 -4.97 -9.40 4.62
N HIS A 141 -5.66 -9.34 5.74
CA HIS A 141 -5.82 -10.43 6.68
C HIS A 141 -7.19 -11.07 6.41
N ARG A 142 -7.18 -12.38 6.21
CA ARG A 142 -8.39 -13.21 6.10
C ARG A 142 -8.54 -13.98 7.39
#